data_906d10080aefc4f3cede4450d1d9d128
#
_entry.id   906d10080aefc4f3cede4450d1d9d128
#
_cell.length_a   1.000
_cell.length_b   1.000
_cell.length_c   1.000
_cell.angle_alpha   90.00
_cell.angle_beta   90.00
_cell.angle_gamma   90.00
#
_symmetry.space_group_name_H-M   'P 1'
#
loop_
_entity.id
_entity.type
_entity.pdbx_description
1 polymer ?
#
loop_
_entity_poly.entity_id
_entity_poly.type
_entity_poly.pdbx_seq_one_letter_code
_entity_poly.pdbx_strand_id
1 'polypeptide(L)'
;MKYFLFLFLFLSVGWLHCHSQKVAVRVNALPAIDGALEAGVSYAIGNKSTVELTGSLRPWKREEKYMNRYWLIQPEYKYWTCQKFNGFFWGTYLNGAQFNIGGKKLPFGIFAGLKKYRYEGWLAGGGISAGYHWMLNDHWNIETSLGVGYDFIRYKQYNCVKKCAGLRDKGDYHYIGPSKASISLVYLF
;
A
#
# COMPACT_ATOMS: atom_id res chain seq x y z
N MET A 1 6.93 -25.86 17.04
CA MET A 1 7.62 -24.58 17.26
C MET A 1 7.06 -23.41 16.44
N LYS A 2 6.58 -23.59 15.21
CA LYS A 2 6.03 -22.46 14.37
C LYS A 2 4.77 -21.80 14.95
N TYR A 3 3.89 -22.54 15.61
CA TYR A 3 2.65 -22.00 16.18
C TYR A 3 2.86 -21.29 17.54
N PHE A 4 3.93 -21.56 18.24
CA PHE A 4 4.28 -20.91 19.51
C PHE A 4 4.75 -19.45 19.29
N LEU A 5 5.41 -19.18 18.16
CA LEU A 5 5.82 -17.82 17.80
C LEU A 5 4.62 -16.92 17.45
N PHE A 6 3.61 -17.49 16.77
CA PHE A 6 2.36 -16.78 16.45
C PHE A 6 1.54 -16.49 17.72
N LEU A 7 1.49 -17.44 18.67
CA LEU A 7 0.79 -17.25 19.94
C LEU A 7 1.47 -16.19 20.81
N PHE A 8 2.80 -16.15 20.81
CA PHE A 8 3.58 -15.15 21.55
C PHE A 8 3.43 -13.74 20.96
N LEU A 9 3.33 -13.62 19.63
CA LEU A 9 3.05 -12.35 18.97
C LEU A 9 1.64 -11.82 19.30
N PHE A 10 0.65 -12.72 19.41
CA PHE A 10 -0.73 -12.34 19.79
C PHE A 10 -0.84 -11.98 21.29
N LEU A 11 -0.09 -12.62 22.16
CA LEU A 11 -0.11 -12.36 23.61
C LEU A 11 0.64 -11.06 23.98
N SER A 12 1.64 -10.65 23.21
CA SER A 12 2.36 -9.40 23.46
C SER A 12 1.55 -8.14 23.09
N VAL A 13 0.52 -8.27 22.25
CA VAL A 13 -0.39 -7.17 21.88
C VAL A 13 -1.41 -6.87 23.01
N GLY A 14 -1.64 -7.83 23.90
CA GLY A 14 -2.65 -7.70 24.98
C GLY A 14 -2.24 -6.84 26.19
N TRP A 15 -1.00 -6.33 26.26
CA TRP A 15 -0.49 -5.59 27.43
C TRP A 15 -0.48 -4.05 27.28
N LEU A 16 -1.05 -3.54 26.21
CA LEU A 16 -1.17 -2.08 26.01
C LEU A 16 -2.48 -1.53 26.61
N HIS A 17 -2.71 -1.80 27.87
CA HIS A 17 -3.84 -1.23 28.60
C HIS A 17 -3.48 0.16 29.15
N CYS A 18 -4.32 1.11 28.74
CA CYS A 18 -4.50 2.46 29.29
C CYS A 18 -3.44 3.50 28.92
N HIS A 19 -3.80 4.34 27.96
CA HIS A 19 -3.80 5.79 27.91
C HIS A 19 -3.93 6.24 26.45
N SER A 20 -5.06 6.90 26.11
CA SER A 20 -5.28 7.63 24.86
C SER A 20 -4.78 6.84 23.63
N GLN A 21 -5.67 6.16 22.95
CA GLN A 21 -5.41 5.34 21.75
C GLN A 21 -4.25 5.89 20.90
N LYS A 22 -3.10 5.21 20.94
CA LYS A 22 -1.88 5.67 20.26
C LYS A 22 -1.53 4.84 19.04
N VAL A 23 -2.11 3.66 18.93
CA VAL A 23 -1.82 2.71 17.87
C VAL A 23 -3.09 2.37 17.11
N ALA A 24 -3.00 2.36 15.79
CA ALA A 24 -4.05 1.88 14.92
C ALA A 24 -3.50 0.84 13.95
N VAL A 25 -4.29 -0.18 13.67
CA VAL A 25 -4.03 -1.15 12.59
C VAL A 25 -5.11 -0.98 11.54
N ARG A 26 -4.71 -0.94 10.28
CA ARG A 26 -5.65 -0.80 9.16
C ARG A 26 -5.47 -1.90 8.13
N VAL A 27 -6.56 -2.23 7.43
CA VAL A 27 -6.57 -3.11 6.27
C VAL A 27 -7.31 -2.39 5.15
N ASN A 28 -6.66 -2.28 3.97
CA ASN A 28 -7.24 -1.63 2.80
C ASN A 28 -8.00 -2.65 1.95
N ALA A 29 -9.25 -2.36 1.65
CA ALA A 29 -10.12 -3.22 0.86
C ALA A 29 -9.85 -3.12 -0.66
N LEU A 30 -9.35 -1.99 -1.17
CA LEU A 30 -9.19 -1.77 -2.61
C LEU A 30 -8.22 -2.77 -3.27
N PRO A 31 -7.02 -3.04 -2.74
CA PRO A 31 -6.11 -4.01 -3.33
C PRO A 31 -6.66 -5.44 -3.32
N ALA A 32 -7.56 -5.77 -2.40
CA ALA A 32 -8.19 -7.10 -2.31
C ALA A 32 -9.02 -7.43 -3.56
N ILE A 33 -9.59 -6.44 -4.24
CA ILE A 33 -10.32 -6.61 -5.52
C ILE A 33 -9.42 -7.28 -6.56
N ASP A 34 -8.15 -6.94 -6.54
CA ASP A 34 -7.12 -7.51 -7.45
C ASP A 34 -6.40 -8.73 -6.84
N GLY A 35 -6.77 -9.15 -5.63
CA GLY A 35 -6.17 -10.26 -4.89
C GLY A 35 -4.80 -9.91 -4.28
N ALA A 36 -4.57 -8.65 -3.94
CA ALA A 36 -3.47 -8.21 -3.11
C ALA A 36 -3.96 -7.97 -1.68
N LEU A 37 -3.05 -8.10 -0.72
CA LEU A 37 -3.29 -7.75 0.67
C LEU A 37 -2.50 -6.49 1.00
N GLU A 38 -3.17 -5.53 1.64
CA GLU A 38 -2.53 -4.31 2.14
C GLU A 38 -2.96 -4.06 3.57
N ALA A 39 -1.98 -3.94 4.44
CA ALA A 39 -2.17 -3.62 5.84
C ALA A 39 -1.17 -2.55 6.30
N GLY A 40 -1.55 -1.80 7.30
CA GLY A 40 -0.71 -0.74 7.85
C GLY A 40 -0.87 -0.63 9.36
N VAL A 41 0.17 -0.07 9.98
CA VAL A 41 0.19 0.28 11.39
C VAL A 41 0.48 1.77 11.51
N SER A 42 -0.36 2.47 12.25
CA SER A 42 -0.22 3.90 12.53
C SER A 42 0.10 4.10 14.02
N TYR A 43 1.00 5.02 14.28
CA TYR A 43 1.38 5.44 15.63
C TYR A 43 1.19 6.95 15.80
N ALA A 44 0.52 7.34 16.87
CA ALA A 44 0.31 8.75 17.20
C ALA A 44 1.57 9.33 17.87
N ILE A 45 2.21 10.28 17.21
CA ILE A 45 3.39 10.99 17.72
C ILE A 45 3.04 12.32 18.39
N GLY A 46 1.79 12.75 18.25
CA GLY A 46 1.26 13.98 18.86
C GLY A 46 -0.26 13.99 18.91
N ASN A 47 -0.83 15.09 19.37
CA ASN A 47 -2.29 15.25 19.45
C ASN A 47 -2.97 15.35 18.07
N LYS A 48 -2.22 15.81 17.08
CA LYS A 48 -2.69 16.00 15.68
C LYS A 48 -1.77 15.36 14.65
N SER A 49 -0.84 14.52 15.06
CA SER A 49 0.14 13.93 14.16
C SER A 49 0.28 12.44 14.36
N THR A 50 0.26 11.70 13.26
CA THR A 50 0.51 10.25 13.25
C THR A 50 1.52 9.90 12.17
N VAL A 51 2.29 8.85 12.40
CA VAL A 51 3.11 8.19 11.39
C VAL A 51 2.50 6.82 11.11
N GLU A 52 2.52 6.42 9.86
CA GLU A 52 1.97 5.16 9.40
C GLU A 52 2.98 4.44 8.53
N LEU A 53 3.05 3.13 8.68
CA LEU A 53 3.78 2.26 7.76
C LEU A 53 2.79 1.27 7.15
N THR A 54 2.65 1.31 5.85
CA THR A 54 1.80 0.40 5.08
C THR A 54 2.65 -0.55 4.26
N GLY A 55 2.25 -1.82 4.23
CA GLY A 55 2.79 -2.85 3.36
C GLY A 55 1.70 -3.44 2.47
N SER A 56 1.99 -3.57 1.18
CA SER A 56 1.11 -4.26 0.23
C SER A 56 1.85 -5.41 -0.43
N LEU A 57 1.21 -6.57 -0.48
CA LEU A 57 1.78 -7.80 -1.01
C LEU A 57 0.81 -8.49 -1.95
N ARG A 58 1.33 -8.92 -3.09
CA ARG A 58 0.64 -9.83 -4.00
C ARG A 58 1.52 -11.04 -4.34
N PRO A 59 1.52 -12.08 -3.50
CA PRO A 59 2.42 -13.23 -3.66
C PRO A 59 1.96 -14.25 -4.69
N TRP A 60 0.65 -14.33 -4.98
CA TRP A 60 0.10 -15.43 -5.78
C TRP A 60 -0.07 -15.14 -7.26
N LYS A 61 0.08 -16.19 -8.04
CA LYS A 61 -0.33 -16.27 -9.44
C LYS A 61 -1.81 -16.67 -9.45
N ARG A 62 -2.70 -15.79 -9.88
CA ARG A 62 -4.15 -16.12 -9.94
C ARG A 62 -4.52 -16.94 -11.18
N GLU A 63 -3.73 -16.84 -12.25
CA GLU A 63 -3.93 -17.61 -13.50
C GLU A 63 -2.61 -17.81 -14.23
N GLU A 64 -2.48 -18.90 -14.99
CA GLU A 64 -1.30 -19.19 -15.85
C GLU A 64 -1.05 -18.10 -16.92
N LYS A 65 -2.09 -17.35 -17.29
CA LYS A 65 -2.07 -16.34 -18.35
C LYS A 65 -1.52 -14.98 -17.90
N TYR A 66 -1.58 -14.67 -16.61
CA TYR A 66 -1.21 -13.35 -16.08
C TYR A 66 -0.12 -13.48 -15.02
N MET A 67 0.96 -12.71 -15.18
CA MET A 67 1.97 -12.56 -14.15
C MET A 67 1.72 -11.22 -13.44
N ASN A 68 1.40 -11.28 -12.14
CA ASN A 68 1.16 -10.07 -11.37
C ASN A 68 1.64 -10.31 -9.93
N ARG A 69 2.89 -9.98 -9.69
CA ARG A 69 3.56 -10.08 -8.39
C ARG A 69 4.17 -8.75 -8.06
N TYR A 70 3.89 -8.24 -6.88
CA TYR A 70 4.53 -7.03 -6.37
C TYR A 70 4.52 -7.02 -4.85
N TRP A 71 5.42 -6.24 -4.31
CA TRP A 71 5.35 -5.74 -2.96
C TRP A 71 5.56 -4.23 -2.97
N LEU A 72 4.95 -3.54 -2.03
CA LEU A 72 5.06 -2.11 -1.83
C LEU A 72 5.17 -1.83 -0.33
N ILE A 73 6.04 -0.89 0.02
CA ILE A 73 6.14 -0.30 1.35
C ILE A 73 5.90 1.20 1.21
N GLN A 74 5.07 1.74 2.09
CA GLN A 74 4.67 3.14 2.04
C GLN A 74 4.64 3.72 3.47
N PRO A 75 5.72 4.37 3.93
CA PRO A 75 5.68 5.24 5.10
C PRO A 75 4.92 6.53 4.78
N GLU A 76 4.09 6.97 5.72
CA GLU A 76 3.28 8.19 5.61
C GLU A 76 3.27 8.95 6.93
N TYR A 77 3.39 10.26 6.84
CA TYR A 77 3.11 11.19 7.92
C TYR A 77 1.76 11.85 7.68
N LYS A 78 0.87 11.82 8.69
CA LYS A 78 -0.48 12.42 8.63
C LYS A 78 -0.62 13.52 9.67
N TYR A 79 -1.18 14.64 9.23
CA TYR A 79 -1.58 15.75 10.09
C TYR A 79 -3.10 15.90 10.08
N TRP A 80 -3.69 15.86 11.27
CA TRP A 80 -5.12 15.86 11.51
C TRP A 80 -5.62 17.27 11.83
N THR A 81 -6.75 17.67 11.26
CA THR A 81 -7.32 19.00 11.48
C THR A 81 -7.87 19.17 12.90
N CYS A 82 -8.51 18.14 13.44
CA CYS A 82 -9.11 18.13 14.79
C CYS A 82 -8.20 17.39 15.78
N GLN A 83 -8.33 16.11 15.88
CA GLN A 83 -7.55 15.24 16.75
C GLN A 83 -7.04 14.04 15.94
N LYS A 84 -5.98 13.38 16.44
CA LYS A 84 -5.48 12.15 15.84
C LYS A 84 -6.61 11.12 15.68
N PHE A 85 -6.62 10.43 14.54
CA PHE A 85 -7.60 9.42 14.17
C PHE A 85 -9.06 9.93 14.13
N ASN A 86 -9.28 11.22 13.88
CA ASN A 86 -10.62 11.77 13.75
C ASN A 86 -10.71 12.87 12.71
N GLY A 87 -11.66 12.72 11.79
CA GLY A 87 -11.99 13.72 10.78
C GLY A 87 -11.00 13.80 9.62
N PHE A 88 -10.82 14.99 9.11
CA PHE A 88 -10.00 15.25 7.93
C PHE A 88 -8.52 15.29 8.27
N PHE A 89 -7.69 14.75 7.37
CA PHE A 89 -6.23 14.80 7.48
C PHE A 89 -5.55 15.07 6.13
N TRP A 90 -4.35 15.63 6.23
CA TRP A 90 -3.37 15.72 5.16
C TRP A 90 -2.19 14.80 5.47
N GLY A 91 -1.59 14.25 4.43
CA GLY A 91 -0.42 13.39 4.61
C GLY A 91 0.64 13.65 3.56
N THR A 92 1.86 13.26 3.89
CA THR A 92 2.96 13.11 2.95
C THR A 92 3.47 11.69 3.05
N TYR A 93 3.72 11.06 1.91
CA TYR A 93 4.15 9.67 1.87
C TYR A 93 5.31 9.45 0.91
N LEU A 94 6.04 8.38 1.15
CA LEU A 94 7.04 7.84 0.24
C LEU A 94 6.57 6.47 -0.26
N ASN A 95 6.98 6.10 -1.47
CA ASN A 95 6.70 4.81 -2.09
C ASN A 95 8.00 4.07 -2.37
N GLY A 96 8.03 2.80 -2.03
CA GLY A 96 9.07 1.87 -2.49
C GLY A 96 8.44 0.56 -2.86
N ALA A 97 8.61 0.11 -4.11
CA ALA A 97 8.04 -1.15 -4.57
C ALA A 97 8.92 -1.88 -5.59
N GLN A 98 8.73 -3.19 -5.66
CA GLN A 98 9.18 -4.00 -6.78
C GLN A 98 7.99 -4.72 -7.40
N PHE A 99 8.01 -4.82 -8.71
CA PHE A 99 6.92 -5.41 -9.46
C PHE A 99 7.42 -6.32 -10.57
N ASN A 100 6.60 -7.33 -10.88
CA ASN A 100 6.74 -8.19 -12.04
C ASN A 100 5.35 -8.44 -12.59
N ILE A 101 4.98 -7.66 -13.61
CA ILE A 101 3.59 -7.54 -14.09
C ILE A 101 3.55 -7.79 -15.60
N GLY A 102 2.57 -8.58 -16.04
CA GLY A 102 2.33 -8.82 -17.46
C GLY A 102 0.93 -9.37 -17.71
N GLY A 103 0.40 -9.11 -18.90
CA GLY A 103 -0.90 -9.62 -19.32
C GLY A 103 -2.12 -8.78 -18.90
N LYS A 104 -1.94 -7.68 -18.16
CA LYS A 104 -3.04 -6.81 -17.68
C LYS A 104 -3.03 -5.43 -18.37
N LYS A 105 -4.18 -4.72 -18.26
CA LYS A 105 -4.26 -3.27 -18.48
C LYS A 105 -4.22 -2.59 -17.11
N LEU A 106 -3.34 -1.62 -16.94
CA LEU A 106 -3.39 -0.72 -15.79
C LEU A 106 -4.25 0.50 -16.11
N PRO A 107 -4.92 1.09 -15.10
CA PRO A 107 -5.61 2.36 -15.25
C PRO A 107 -4.61 3.48 -15.60
N PHE A 108 -5.12 4.60 -16.09
CA PHE A 108 -4.33 5.80 -16.44
C PHE A 108 -3.26 5.61 -17.52
N GLY A 109 -3.34 4.55 -18.35
CA GLY A 109 -2.41 4.33 -19.47
C GLY A 109 -0.98 3.98 -19.08
N ILE A 110 -0.71 3.71 -17.80
CA ILE A 110 0.61 3.30 -17.33
C ILE A 110 0.98 1.96 -18.00
N PHE A 111 2.11 1.95 -18.73
CA PHE A 111 2.56 0.80 -19.51
C PHE A 111 1.50 0.22 -20.47
N ALA A 112 1.11 0.98 -21.50
CA ALA A 112 0.14 0.55 -22.50
C ALA A 112 0.43 -0.83 -23.15
N GLY A 113 1.70 -1.24 -23.15
CA GLY A 113 2.18 -2.54 -23.64
C GLY A 113 2.00 -3.75 -22.72
N LEU A 114 1.49 -3.56 -21.50
CA LEU A 114 1.35 -4.66 -20.49
C LEU A 114 0.50 -5.85 -20.94
N LYS A 115 -0.38 -5.67 -21.91
CA LYS A 115 -1.15 -6.78 -22.50
C LYS A 115 -0.27 -7.80 -23.23
N LYS A 116 0.80 -7.32 -23.89
CA LYS A 116 1.65 -8.13 -24.78
C LYS A 116 3.00 -8.46 -24.15
N TYR A 117 3.45 -7.64 -23.21
CA TYR A 117 4.79 -7.68 -22.64
C TYR A 117 4.75 -7.86 -21.13
N ARG A 118 5.83 -8.37 -20.58
CA ARG A 118 6.07 -8.45 -19.14
C ARG A 118 7.05 -7.35 -18.75
N TYR A 119 6.70 -6.63 -17.72
CA TYR A 119 7.54 -5.61 -17.12
C TYR A 119 7.97 -6.04 -15.72
N GLU A 120 9.25 -5.95 -15.49
CA GLU A 120 9.87 -6.24 -14.19
C GLU A 120 10.72 -5.05 -13.79
N GLY A 121 10.60 -4.60 -12.56
CA GLY A 121 11.36 -3.44 -12.14
C GLY A 121 11.07 -3.05 -10.70
N TRP A 122 11.53 -1.84 -10.38
CA TRP A 122 11.28 -1.21 -9.11
C TRP A 122 10.79 0.23 -9.32
N LEU A 123 10.12 0.75 -8.33
CA LEU A 123 9.74 2.16 -8.26
C LEU A 123 10.12 2.74 -6.89
N ALA A 124 10.44 4.02 -6.90
CA ALA A 124 10.59 4.84 -5.71
C ALA A 124 10.02 6.23 -5.99
N GLY A 125 9.32 6.77 -5.02
CA GLY A 125 8.67 8.06 -5.19
C GLY A 125 8.06 8.58 -3.91
N GLY A 126 7.15 9.51 -4.06
CA GLY A 126 6.41 10.07 -2.94
C GLY A 126 5.38 11.08 -3.38
N GLY A 127 4.58 11.53 -2.45
CA GLY A 127 3.49 12.44 -2.77
C GLY A 127 2.81 13.01 -1.54
N ILE A 128 1.69 13.65 -1.81
CA ILE A 128 0.80 14.20 -0.81
C ILE A 128 -0.53 13.46 -0.87
N SER A 129 -1.15 13.29 0.28
CA SER A 129 -2.45 12.64 0.42
C SER A 129 -3.43 13.53 1.19
N ALA A 130 -4.69 13.28 1.00
CA ALA A 130 -5.77 13.82 1.81
C ALA A 130 -6.79 12.71 2.07
N GLY A 131 -7.42 12.74 3.23
CA GLY A 131 -8.38 11.72 3.57
C GLY A 131 -9.28 12.12 4.72
N TYR A 132 -10.24 11.25 4.96
CA TYR A 132 -11.19 11.41 6.04
C TYR A 132 -11.34 10.10 6.82
N HIS A 133 -11.45 10.25 8.13
CA HIS A 133 -11.58 9.15 9.08
C HIS A 133 -12.90 9.27 9.82
N TRP A 134 -13.77 8.27 9.67
CA TRP A 134 -15.07 8.17 10.35
C TRP A 134 -14.96 7.23 11.54
N MET A 135 -15.23 7.73 12.71
CA MET A 135 -15.36 6.91 13.91
C MET A 135 -16.73 6.21 13.88
N LEU A 136 -16.74 4.87 13.85
CA LEU A 136 -17.96 4.08 13.99
C LEU A 136 -18.25 3.79 15.46
N ASN A 137 -17.19 3.46 16.19
CA ASN A 137 -17.20 3.29 17.65
C ASN A 137 -15.78 3.52 18.21
N ASP A 138 -15.58 3.26 19.50
CA ASP A 138 -14.30 3.52 20.18
C ASP A 138 -13.11 2.76 19.58
N HIS A 139 -13.32 1.64 18.90
CA HIS A 139 -12.26 0.79 18.36
C HIS A 139 -12.32 0.68 16.82
N TRP A 140 -13.51 0.57 16.23
CA TRP A 140 -13.66 0.35 14.80
C TRP A 140 -13.97 1.64 14.06
N ASN A 141 -13.22 1.91 13.02
CA ASN A 141 -13.32 3.10 12.21
C ASN A 141 -13.15 2.79 10.73
N ILE A 142 -13.58 3.71 9.88
CA ILE A 142 -13.35 3.65 8.43
C ILE A 142 -12.48 4.85 8.04
N GLU A 143 -11.47 4.63 7.23
CA GLU A 143 -10.62 5.67 6.68
C GLU A 143 -10.63 5.58 5.16
N THR A 144 -10.82 6.72 4.49
CA THR A 144 -10.59 6.84 3.06
C THR A 144 -9.49 7.83 2.79
N SER A 145 -8.63 7.56 1.83
CA SER A 145 -7.61 8.50 1.40
C SER A 145 -7.34 8.43 -0.09
N LEU A 146 -6.98 9.58 -0.65
CA LEU A 146 -6.49 9.73 -2.00
C LEU A 146 -5.17 10.51 -1.96
N GLY A 147 -4.25 10.16 -2.85
CA GLY A 147 -2.96 10.84 -2.94
C GLY A 147 -2.49 10.96 -4.38
N VAL A 148 -1.78 12.06 -4.61
CA VAL A 148 -1.08 12.32 -5.86
C VAL A 148 0.40 12.44 -5.59
N GLY A 149 1.21 11.93 -6.50
CA GLY A 149 2.64 11.87 -6.28
C GLY A 149 3.43 11.77 -7.57
N TYR A 150 4.72 11.73 -7.36
CA TYR A 150 5.72 11.46 -8.39
C TYR A 150 6.42 10.16 -8.06
N ASP A 151 6.47 9.24 -9.03
CA ASP A 151 7.16 7.96 -8.92
C ASP A 151 8.17 7.82 -10.07
N PHE A 152 9.43 7.58 -9.71
CA PHE A 152 10.46 7.15 -10.62
C PHE A 152 10.42 5.64 -10.75
N ILE A 153 10.28 5.14 -11.98
CA ILE A 153 10.10 3.72 -12.28
C ILE A 153 11.22 3.27 -13.21
N ARG A 154 12.01 2.29 -12.78
CA ARG A 154 12.99 1.62 -13.64
C ARG A 154 12.49 0.24 -14.00
N TYR A 155 12.44 -0.08 -15.31
CA TYR A 155 11.85 -1.31 -15.78
C TYR A 155 12.70 -2.04 -16.81
N LYS A 156 12.49 -3.35 -16.89
CA LYS A 156 12.94 -4.24 -17.95
C LYS A 156 11.70 -4.82 -18.64
N GLN A 157 11.66 -4.78 -19.97
CA GLN A 157 10.57 -5.31 -20.78
C GLN A 157 10.99 -6.62 -21.45
N TYR A 158 10.14 -7.63 -21.36
CA TYR A 158 10.33 -8.94 -21.94
C TYR A 158 9.24 -9.26 -22.96
N ASN A 159 9.61 -9.97 -24.06
CA ASN A 159 8.75 -10.20 -25.21
C ASN A 159 7.55 -11.11 -24.97
N CYS A 160 7.45 -11.83 -23.87
CA CYS A 160 6.29 -12.62 -23.51
C CYS A 160 5.94 -12.56 -22.03
N VAL A 161 4.70 -12.89 -21.73
CA VAL A 161 4.18 -12.90 -20.35
C VAL A 161 4.75 -14.08 -19.54
N LYS A 162 5.22 -15.16 -20.20
CA LYS A 162 5.77 -16.39 -19.60
C LYS A 162 7.30 -16.40 -19.55
N LYS A 163 7.87 -17.39 -18.84
CA LYS A 163 9.27 -17.52 -18.39
C LYS A 163 10.39 -17.48 -19.43
N CYS A 164 10.13 -17.58 -20.73
CA CYS A 164 11.16 -17.88 -21.76
C CYS A 164 11.41 -16.74 -22.76
N ALA A 165 11.21 -15.49 -22.36
CA ALA A 165 11.38 -14.37 -23.29
C ALA A 165 12.71 -13.68 -23.09
N GLY A 166 13.38 -13.39 -24.18
CA GLY A 166 14.54 -12.52 -24.20
C GLY A 166 14.18 -11.10 -23.75
N LEU A 167 15.14 -10.42 -23.12
CA LEU A 167 15.06 -9.01 -22.81
C LEU A 167 14.86 -8.24 -24.11
N ARG A 168 13.80 -7.42 -24.18
CA ARG A 168 13.50 -6.60 -25.33
C ARG A 168 14.02 -5.17 -25.16
N ASP A 169 13.75 -4.60 -23.99
CA ASP A 169 14.06 -3.21 -23.71
C ASP A 169 14.24 -2.97 -22.23
N LYS A 170 14.93 -1.90 -21.88
CA LYS A 170 15.08 -1.38 -20.52
C LYS A 170 14.97 0.13 -20.57
N GLY A 171 14.33 0.71 -19.58
CA GLY A 171 14.18 2.15 -19.55
C GLY A 171 13.75 2.66 -18.18
N ASP A 172 13.71 3.95 -18.10
CA ASP A 172 13.21 4.68 -16.96
C ASP A 172 11.92 5.40 -17.35
N TYR A 173 10.97 5.48 -16.44
CA TYR A 173 9.70 6.14 -16.63
C TYR A 173 9.37 7.02 -15.44
N HIS A 174 8.98 8.24 -15.72
CA HIS A 174 8.58 9.24 -14.72
C HIS A 174 7.06 9.34 -14.71
N TYR A 175 6.45 9.03 -13.59
CA TYR A 175 5.01 9.09 -13.42
C TYR A 175 4.62 10.22 -12.48
N ILE A 176 3.69 11.05 -12.92
CA ILE A 176 3.04 12.07 -12.07
C ILE A 176 1.54 11.81 -12.15
N GLY A 177 0.91 11.59 -11.01
CA GLY A 177 -0.53 11.33 -10.98
C GLY A 177 -1.01 10.69 -9.69
N PRO A 178 -2.24 10.13 -9.69
CA PRO A 178 -2.78 9.40 -8.55
C PRO A 178 -1.92 8.17 -8.24
N SER A 179 -1.26 8.16 -7.09
CA SER A 179 -0.38 7.07 -6.67
C SER A 179 -0.79 6.41 -5.36
N LYS A 180 -1.83 6.93 -4.71
CA LYS A 180 -2.43 6.36 -3.52
C LYS A 180 -3.95 6.44 -3.59
N ALA A 181 -4.62 5.33 -3.26
CA ALA A 181 -6.06 5.27 -3.00
C ALA A 181 -6.32 4.20 -1.93
N SER A 182 -7.09 4.53 -0.91
CA SER A 182 -7.46 3.56 0.11
C SER A 182 -8.89 3.73 0.59
N ILE A 183 -9.53 2.60 0.87
CA ILE A 183 -10.74 2.47 1.68
C ILE A 183 -10.40 1.40 2.71
N SER A 184 -10.20 1.81 3.94
CA SER A 184 -9.62 0.96 4.97
C SER A 184 -10.53 0.81 6.17
N LEU A 185 -10.61 -0.41 6.70
CA LEU A 185 -11.11 -0.67 8.02
C LEU A 185 -9.95 -0.49 9.01
N VAL A 186 -10.19 0.27 10.07
CA VAL A 186 -9.18 0.66 11.05
C VAL A 186 -9.62 0.20 12.43
N TYR A 187 -8.71 -0.41 13.17
CA TYR A 187 -8.89 -0.77 14.57
C TYR A 187 -7.93 0.03 15.45
N LEU A 188 -8.47 0.71 16.44
CA LEU A 188 -7.73 1.52 17.42
C LEU A 188 -7.49 0.73 18.72
N PHE A 189 -6.24 0.79 19.21
CA PHE A 189 -5.82 0.18 20.48
C PHE A 189 -5.60 1.23 21.55
#